data_794f5463647c2e0816ff8c96973eb6d0
#
_entry.id   794f5463647c2e0816ff8c96973eb6d0
#
_cell.length_a   1.000
_cell.length_b   1.000
_cell.length_c   1.000
_cell.angle_alpha   90.00
_cell.angle_beta   90.00
_cell.angle_gamma   90.00
#
_symmetry.space_group_name_H-M   'P 1'
#
loop_
_entity.id
_entity.type
_entity.pdbx_description
1 polymer ?
#
loop_
_entity_poly.entity_id
_entity_poly.type
_entity_poly.pdbx_seq_one_letter_code
_entity_poly.pdbx_strand_id
1 'polypeptide(L)'
;KKSKKTCIFSDFYLPLHPYYKIITYNYTLMGGIFGTISKKSCVADLFYGTDYNSHLGTRRGGLATYSSEKGFVRSIHNLESSYFRTKFEPTLNKFEGATSGIGVISDTDAQPLIMNSHLGRFAICTVAKIVNKDELTQLLLEKNMHFAEMSSGSTNPTELVALLIIQGKTFREGIENVFHHIKGSC
;
A
#
# COMPACT_ATOMS: atom_id res chain seq x y z
N LYS A 1 -26.84 15.89 36.47
CA LYS A 1 -27.42 14.85 35.61
C LYS A 1 -26.28 14.26 34.75
N LYS A 2 -25.81 13.05 35.12
CA LYS A 2 -24.79 12.33 34.35
C LYS A 2 -25.50 11.58 33.23
N SER A 3 -25.16 11.87 31.99
CA SER A 3 -25.63 11.18 30.80
C SER A 3 -25.01 9.76 30.75
N LYS A 4 -25.83 8.75 30.72
CA LYS A 4 -25.42 7.36 30.54
C LYS A 4 -25.13 7.18 29.03
N LYS A 5 -23.87 6.85 28.68
CA LYS A 5 -23.52 6.43 27.33
C LYS A 5 -23.71 4.92 27.21
N THR A 6 -24.50 4.49 26.27
CA THR A 6 -24.77 3.06 25.96
C THR A 6 -24.11 2.73 24.64
N CYS A 7 -23.39 1.61 24.59
CA CYS A 7 -22.81 1.08 23.36
C CYS A 7 -23.62 -0.16 22.93
N ILE A 8 -24.05 -0.20 21.68
CA ILE A 8 -24.84 -1.32 21.14
C ILE A 8 -23.88 -2.23 20.36
N PHE A 9 -23.72 -3.44 20.83
CA PHE A 9 -23.14 -4.53 20.05
C PHE A 9 -24.19 -5.64 19.97
N SER A 10 -24.64 -5.94 18.77
CA SER A 10 -25.53 -7.06 18.38
C SER A 10 -26.30 -7.70 19.58
N ASP A 11 -27.47 -7.19 19.86
CA ASP A 11 -28.49 -7.78 20.75
C ASP A 11 -28.15 -8.01 22.23
N PHE A 12 -27.02 -7.51 22.71
CA PHE A 12 -26.66 -7.55 24.13
C PHE A 12 -26.39 -6.13 24.69
N TYR A 13 -27.24 -5.70 25.62
CA TYR A 13 -27.01 -4.50 26.44
C TYR A 13 -26.14 -4.86 27.64
N LEU A 14 -24.91 -4.37 27.68
CA LEU A 14 -24.04 -4.41 28.85
C LEU A 14 -23.89 -3.01 29.46
N PRO A 15 -24.21 -2.82 30.77
CA PRO A 15 -23.97 -1.56 31.43
C PRO A 15 -22.46 -1.34 31.58
N LEU A 16 -21.93 -0.25 31.02
CA LEU A 16 -20.53 0.09 31.12
C LEU A 16 -20.19 0.60 32.54
N HIS A 17 -19.30 -0.11 33.23
CA HIS A 17 -18.71 0.33 34.50
C HIS A 17 -17.81 1.56 34.26
N PRO A 18 -17.77 2.56 35.18
CA PRO A 18 -17.07 3.84 34.95
C PRO A 18 -15.55 3.75 34.80
N TYR A 19 -14.97 2.57 34.90
CA TYR A 19 -13.54 2.31 34.72
C TYR A 19 -13.17 1.60 33.40
N TYR A 20 -14.13 1.35 32.48
CA TYR A 20 -13.75 0.85 31.15
C TYR A 20 -13.12 1.97 30.35
N LYS A 21 -11.80 2.00 30.35
CA LYS A 21 -11.04 2.67 29.26
C LYS A 21 -11.50 2.01 27.96
N ILE A 22 -12.15 2.79 27.09
CA ILE A 22 -12.39 2.34 25.72
C ILE A 22 -11.00 2.07 25.15
N ILE A 23 -10.61 0.81 25.09
CA ILE A 23 -9.49 0.39 24.27
C ILE A 23 -10.02 0.56 22.83
N THR A 24 -9.73 1.72 22.25
CA THR A 24 -9.79 1.84 20.80
C THR A 24 -8.80 0.81 20.30
N TYR A 25 -9.31 -0.30 19.79
CA TYR A 25 -8.51 -1.17 18.93
C TYR A 25 -8.05 -0.30 17.77
N ASN A 26 -6.85 0.21 17.87
CA ASN A 26 -6.14 0.65 16.70
C ASN A 26 -6.04 -0.60 15.82
N TYR A 27 -6.90 -0.71 14.82
CA TYR A 27 -6.71 -1.67 13.77
C TYR A 27 -5.31 -1.40 13.23
N THR A 28 -4.38 -2.28 13.55
CA THR A 28 -3.06 -2.25 12.92
C THR A 28 -3.34 -2.47 11.46
N LEU A 29 -3.12 -1.42 10.67
CA LEU A 29 -3.18 -1.53 9.21
C LEU A 29 -2.22 -2.64 8.82
N MET A 30 -2.76 -3.69 8.26
CA MET A 30 -2.00 -4.87 7.89
C MET A 30 -1.83 -4.90 6.39
N GLY A 31 -0.80 -5.57 5.96
CA GLY A 31 -0.51 -5.75 4.55
C GLY A 31 0.67 -6.68 4.36
N GLY A 32 0.88 -7.11 3.13
CA GLY A 32 2.01 -7.95 2.77
C GLY A 32 2.53 -7.60 1.39
N ILE A 33 3.82 -7.73 1.22
CA ILE A 33 4.53 -7.47 -0.03
C ILE A 33 5.21 -8.76 -0.48
N PHE A 34 5.19 -9.01 -1.79
CA PHE A 34 5.98 -10.04 -2.44
C PHE A 34 6.70 -9.44 -3.64
N GLY A 35 7.97 -9.73 -3.79
CA GLY A 35 8.77 -9.29 -4.94
C GLY A 35 9.52 -10.47 -5.56
N THR A 36 9.64 -10.47 -6.88
CA THR A 36 10.35 -11.51 -7.61
C THR A 36 11.08 -10.96 -8.83
N ILE A 37 12.21 -11.57 -9.13
CA ILE A 37 12.98 -11.37 -10.37
C ILE A 37 13.46 -12.72 -10.87
N SER A 38 13.35 -12.98 -12.17
CA SER A 38 13.68 -14.26 -12.78
C SER A 38 14.22 -14.08 -14.19
N LYS A 39 14.98 -15.04 -14.66
CA LYS A 39 15.38 -15.15 -16.08
C LYS A 39 14.26 -15.69 -16.98
N LYS A 40 13.21 -16.27 -16.38
CA LYS A 40 12.02 -16.78 -17.05
C LYS A 40 10.80 -16.00 -16.57
N SER A 41 9.62 -16.32 -17.11
CA SER A 41 8.38 -15.73 -16.61
C SER A 41 8.23 -15.94 -15.10
N CYS A 42 7.98 -14.86 -14.37
CA CYS A 42 7.79 -14.86 -12.91
C CYS A 42 6.32 -14.68 -12.50
N VAL A 43 5.39 -14.72 -13.45
CA VAL A 43 3.97 -14.39 -13.20
C VAL A 43 3.34 -15.31 -12.17
N ALA A 44 3.60 -16.62 -12.27
CA ALA A 44 3.07 -17.59 -11.31
C ALA A 44 3.63 -17.37 -9.90
N ASP A 45 4.95 -17.17 -9.78
CA ASP A 45 5.60 -16.91 -8.49
C ASP A 45 5.05 -15.62 -7.85
N LEU A 46 4.92 -14.57 -8.65
CA LEU A 46 4.36 -13.31 -8.19
C LEU A 46 2.91 -13.45 -7.71
N PHE A 47 2.09 -14.15 -8.50
CA PHE A 47 0.69 -14.35 -8.18
C PHE A 47 0.51 -15.15 -6.87
N TYR A 48 1.13 -16.32 -6.77
CA TYR A 48 1.00 -17.16 -5.57
C TYR A 48 1.70 -16.57 -4.36
N GLY A 49 2.85 -15.92 -4.54
CA GLY A 49 3.55 -15.24 -3.46
C GLY A 49 2.77 -14.06 -2.89
N THR A 50 2.05 -13.31 -3.75
CA THR A 50 1.17 -12.24 -3.29
C THR A 50 -0.11 -12.80 -2.63
N ASP A 51 -0.70 -13.84 -3.23
CA ASP A 51 -1.87 -14.53 -2.68
C ASP A 51 -1.60 -15.09 -1.28
N TYR A 52 -0.39 -15.59 -1.04
CA TYR A 52 0.01 -16.06 0.29
C TYR A 52 -0.16 -14.98 1.37
N ASN A 53 0.03 -13.72 1.02
CA ASN A 53 -0.17 -12.58 1.91
C ASN A 53 -1.63 -12.10 1.99
N SER A 54 -2.57 -12.72 1.27
CA SER A 54 -3.96 -12.26 1.19
C SER A 54 -4.73 -12.31 2.52
N HIS A 55 -4.21 -13.06 3.51
CA HIS A 55 -4.73 -13.08 4.88
C HIS A 55 -4.30 -11.88 5.73
N LEU A 56 -3.34 -11.08 5.25
CA LEU A 56 -2.80 -9.92 5.98
C LEU A 56 -3.53 -8.61 5.66
N GLY A 57 -4.45 -8.61 4.71
CA GLY A 57 -5.22 -7.42 4.34
C GLY A 57 -6.44 -7.81 3.51
N THR A 58 -7.47 -6.99 3.58
CA THR A 58 -8.78 -7.33 3.03
C THR A 58 -9.35 -6.32 2.04
N ARG A 59 -8.71 -5.16 1.88
CA ARG A 59 -9.31 -4.09 1.08
C ARG A 59 -8.81 -4.05 -0.34
N ARG A 60 -7.50 -4.12 -0.54
CA ARG A 60 -6.90 -3.91 -1.86
C ARG A 60 -5.78 -4.91 -2.12
N GLY A 61 -5.68 -5.33 -3.36
CA GLY A 61 -4.55 -6.09 -3.87
C GLY A 61 -4.05 -5.48 -5.16
N GLY A 62 -2.75 -5.56 -5.40
CA GLY A 62 -2.16 -5.03 -6.60
C GLY A 62 -0.95 -5.82 -7.04
N LEU A 63 -0.77 -5.89 -8.36
CA LEU A 63 0.40 -6.46 -9.02
C LEU A 63 0.97 -5.41 -10.00
N ALA A 64 2.28 -5.26 -9.99
CA ALA A 64 3.00 -4.56 -11.04
C ALA A 64 4.16 -5.43 -11.52
N THR A 65 4.31 -5.52 -12.83
CA THR A 65 5.34 -6.34 -13.48
C THR A 65 6.11 -5.55 -14.51
N TYR A 66 7.26 -6.05 -14.87
CA TYR A 66 8.06 -5.55 -15.96
C TYR A 66 8.50 -6.67 -16.88
N SER A 67 8.41 -6.41 -18.18
CA SER A 67 9.04 -7.21 -19.22
C SER A 67 9.73 -6.29 -20.25
N SER A 68 10.72 -6.79 -20.96
CA SER A 68 11.38 -6.04 -22.03
C SER A 68 10.45 -5.71 -23.20
N GLU A 69 9.43 -6.53 -23.42
CA GLU A 69 8.47 -6.40 -24.53
C GLU A 69 7.34 -5.42 -24.19
N LYS A 70 6.67 -5.60 -23.03
CA LYS A 70 5.48 -4.82 -22.64
C LYS A 70 5.81 -3.63 -21.73
N GLY A 71 7.04 -3.56 -21.21
CA GLY A 71 7.40 -2.59 -20.18
C GLY A 71 6.69 -2.85 -18.86
N PHE A 72 6.30 -1.79 -18.16
CA PHE A 72 5.55 -1.89 -16.90
C PHE A 72 4.07 -2.13 -17.15
N VAL A 73 3.51 -3.16 -16.52
CA VAL A 73 2.08 -3.48 -16.51
C VAL A 73 1.60 -3.54 -15.07
N ARG A 74 0.46 -2.90 -14.77
CA ARG A 74 -0.14 -2.83 -13.44
C ARG A 74 -1.60 -3.28 -13.45
N SER A 75 -2.01 -3.97 -12.38
CA SER A 75 -3.42 -4.24 -12.09
C SER A 75 -3.66 -4.08 -10.59
N ILE A 76 -4.74 -3.40 -10.22
CA ILE A 76 -5.16 -3.18 -8.84
C ILE A 76 -6.64 -3.52 -8.74
N HIS A 77 -7.02 -4.25 -7.68
CA HIS A 77 -8.40 -4.63 -7.43
C HIS A 77 -8.81 -4.35 -5.99
N ASN A 78 -10.09 -4.02 -5.81
CA ASN A 78 -10.73 -4.04 -4.51
C ASN A 78 -11.03 -5.49 -4.13
N LEU A 79 -10.64 -5.89 -2.92
CA LEU A 79 -10.79 -7.25 -2.38
C LEU A 79 -11.89 -7.37 -1.33
N GLU A 80 -12.59 -6.27 -0.98
CA GLU A 80 -13.63 -6.28 0.07
C GLU A 80 -14.78 -7.22 -0.24
N SER A 81 -15.06 -7.45 -1.51
CA SER A 81 -16.17 -8.31 -1.97
C SER A 81 -15.73 -9.62 -2.61
N SER A 82 -14.44 -9.90 -2.73
CA SER A 82 -13.93 -11.09 -3.42
C SER A 82 -12.48 -11.40 -3.05
N TYR A 83 -12.13 -12.67 -3.05
CA TYR A 83 -10.77 -13.12 -2.81
C TYR A 83 -9.79 -12.66 -3.89
N PHE A 84 -8.52 -12.54 -3.53
CA PHE A 84 -7.43 -12.16 -4.41
C PHE A 84 -7.41 -13.00 -5.70
N ARG A 85 -7.45 -14.32 -5.59
CA ARG A 85 -7.44 -15.24 -6.75
C ARG A 85 -8.55 -14.92 -7.73
N THR A 86 -9.77 -14.79 -7.24
CA THR A 86 -10.96 -14.52 -8.07
C THR A 86 -10.81 -13.23 -8.91
N LYS A 87 -10.11 -12.22 -8.36
CA LYS A 87 -9.92 -10.94 -9.04
C LYS A 87 -8.77 -10.95 -10.02
N PHE A 88 -7.66 -11.62 -9.69
CA PHE A 88 -6.44 -11.53 -10.49
C PHE A 88 -6.27 -12.66 -11.51
N GLU A 89 -6.71 -13.88 -11.19
CA GLU A 89 -6.55 -15.04 -12.07
C GLU A 89 -7.07 -14.82 -13.49
N PRO A 90 -8.26 -14.21 -13.72
CA PRO A 90 -8.74 -13.94 -15.08
C PRO A 90 -7.91 -12.94 -15.87
N THR A 91 -7.04 -12.19 -15.22
CA THR A 91 -6.25 -11.11 -15.83
C THR A 91 -4.75 -11.39 -15.89
N LEU A 92 -4.31 -12.59 -15.49
CA LEU A 92 -2.89 -12.97 -15.47
C LEU A 92 -2.21 -12.92 -16.84
N ASN A 93 -2.96 -13.12 -17.91
CA ASN A 93 -2.48 -13.02 -19.29
C ASN A 93 -1.90 -11.62 -19.63
N LYS A 94 -2.34 -10.57 -18.94
CA LYS A 94 -1.77 -9.21 -19.10
C LYS A 94 -0.29 -9.16 -18.74
N PHE A 95 0.12 -9.99 -17.79
CA PHE A 95 1.48 -10.03 -17.24
C PHE A 95 2.40 -11.03 -17.94
N GLU A 96 1.89 -11.72 -18.96
CA GLU A 96 2.66 -12.73 -19.69
C GLU A 96 4.01 -12.18 -20.17
N GLY A 97 5.06 -12.99 -20.00
CA GLY A 97 6.43 -12.61 -20.35
C GLY A 97 7.15 -11.75 -19.30
N ALA A 98 6.50 -11.41 -18.19
CA ALA A 98 7.14 -10.64 -17.12
C ALA A 98 8.29 -11.42 -16.48
N THR A 99 9.43 -10.74 -16.32
CA THR A 99 10.64 -11.28 -15.69
C THR A 99 10.91 -10.69 -14.30
N SER A 100 10.21 -9.63 -13.93
CA SER A 100 10.25 -9.07 -12.59
C SER A 100 8.88 -8.50 -12.20
N GLY A 101 8.59 -8.45 -10.92
CA GLY A 101 7.35 -7.88 -10.42
C GLY A 101 7.31 -7.73 -8.91
N ILE A 102 6.39 -6.88 -8.49
CA ILE A 102 6.01 -6.67 -7.10
C ILE A 102 4.51 -6.84 -6.95
N GLY A 103 4.11 -7.46 -5.85
CA GLY A 103 2.71 -7.64 -5.48
C GLY A 103 2.49 -7.16 -4.06
N VAL A 104 1.31 -6.66 -3.78
CA VAL A 104 0.94 -6.12 -2.48
C VAL A 104 -0.51 -6.42 -2.13
N ILE A 105 -0.72 -6.73 -0.87
CA ILE A 105 -2.03 -6.73 -0.21
C ILE A 105 -2.02 -5.60 0.79
N SER A 106 -3.05 -4.76 0.81
CA SER A 106 -3.10 -3.56 1.64
C SER A 106 -4.51 -3.26 2.12
N ASP A 107 -4.61 -2.73 3.33
CA ASP A 107 -5.85 -2.18 3.89
C ASP A 107 -5.98 -0.67 3.66
N THR A 108 -5.05 -0.05 2.96
CA THR A 108 -5.03 1.40 2.73
C THR A 108 -5.32 1.73 1.27
N ASP A 109 -4.31 2.18 0.57
CA ASP A 109 -4.44 2.86 -0.70
C ASP A 109 -4.21 1.94 -1.90
N ALA A 110 -4.60 2.44 -3.06
CA ALA A 110 -4.36 1.76 -4.33
C ALA A 110 -2.87 1.73 -4.65
N GLN A 111 -2.30 0.54 -4.76
CA GLN A 111 -0.90 0.30 -5.06
C GLN A 111 -0.71 -1.09 -5.71
N PRO A 112 0.41 -1.39 -6.39
CA PRO A 112 1.63 -0.60 -6.55
C PRO A 112 1.43 0.67 -7.41
N LEU A 113 2.29 1.67 -7.21
CA LEU A 113 2.38 2.84 -8.08
C LEU A 113 3.51 2.68 -9.11
N ILE A 114 3.30 3.21 -10.31
CA ILE A 114 4.35 3.32 -11.34
C ILE A 114 4.72 4.79 -11.44
N MET A 115 5.98 5.10 -11.15
CA MET A 115 6.51 6.45 -11.12
C MET A 115 7.46 6.68 -12.30
N ASN A 116 7.40 7.90 -12.85
CA ASN A 116 8.36 8.41 -13.82
C ASN A 116 9.13 9.56 -13.20
N SER A 117 10.46 9.49 -13.20
CA SER A 117 11.31 10.53 -12.62
C SER A 117 12.65 10.60 -13.33
N HIS A 118 13.52 11.51 -12.88
CA HIS A 118 14.92 11.57 -13.32
C HIS A 118 15.72 10.30 -12.96
N LEU A 119 15.25 9.50 -11.99
CA LEU A 119 15.81 8.18 -11.66
C LEU A 119 15.37 7.08 -12.63
N GLY A 120 14.58 7.43 -13.65
CA GLY A 120 13.95 6.51 -14.57
C GLY A 120 12.53 6.14 -14.13
N ARG A 121 11.98 5.10 -14.79
CA ARG A 121 10.66 4.55 -14.45
C ARG A 121 10.83 3.40 -13.46
N PHE A 122 10.04 3.41 -12.38
CA PHE A 122 10.05 2.34 -11.38
C PHE A 122 8.65 2.08 -10.82
N ALA A 123 8.45 0.89 -10.29
CA ALA A 123 7.24 0.53 -9.55
C ALA A 123 7.56 0.48 -8.05
N ILE A 124 6.62 0.90 -7.22
CA ILE A 124 6.75 0.95 -5.77
C ILE A 124 5.47 0.48 -5.10
N CYS A 125 5.63 -0.26 -4.01
CA CYS A 125 4.57 -0.53 -3.05
C CYS A 125 5.13 -0.39 -1.63
N THR A 126 4.26 -0.12 -0.67
CA THR A 126 4.62 0.05 0.73
C THR A 126 3.60 -0.62 1.65
N VAL A 127 4.08 -1.12 2.77
CA VAL A 127 3.27 -1.45 3.94
C VAL A 127 3.83 -0.60 5.07
N ALA A 128 3.22 0.56 5.30
CA ALA A 128 3.79 1.60 6.15
C ALA A 128 2.77 2.20 7.10
N LYS A 129 3.25 2.58 8.31
CA LYS A 129 2.53 3.44 9.25
C LYS A 129 3.36 4.71 9.44
N ILE A 130 3.04 5.74 8.69
CA ILE A 130 3.73 7.04 8.71
C ILE A 130 2.99 7.98 9.67
N VAL A 131 3.61 8.27 10.82
CA VAL A 131 2.99 9.10 11.87
C VAL A 131 2.98 10.57 11.49
N ASN A 132 4.02 11.05 10.84
CA ASN A 132 4.17 12.45 10.42
C ASN A 132 3.77 12.69 8.94
N LYS A 133 2.76 11.94 8.45
CA LYS A 133 2.32 12.00 7.05
C LYS A 133 1.94 13.43 6.63
N ASP A 134 1.16 14.13 7.44
CA ASP A 134 0.65 15.46 7.10
C ASP A 134 1.78 16.50 7.08
N GLU A 135 2.73 16.43 8.03
CA GLU A 135 3.95 17.24 8.06
C GLU A 135 4.77 17.07 6.77
N LEU A 136 5.01 15.82 6.37
CA LEU A 136 5.75 15.51 5.16
C LEU A 136 5.01 15.91 3.87
N THR A 137 3.70 15.75 3.85
CA THR A 137 2.87 16.23 2.74
C THR A 137 3.03 17.73 2.53
N GLN A 138 2.94 18.51 3.61
CA GLN A 138 3.10 19.95 3.55
C GLN A 138 4.52 20.34 3.06
N LEU A 139 5.54 19.69 3.61
CA LEU A 139 6.94 19.92 3.20
C LEU A 139 7.16 19.65 1.70
N LEU A 140 6.54 18.61 1.16
CA LEU A 140 6.65 18.28 -0.27
C LEU A 140 5.89 19.30 -1.14
N LEU A 141 4.72 19.75 -0.71
CA LEU A 141 3.96 20.78 -1.42
C LEU A 141 4.71 22.13 -1.45
N GLU A 142 5.38 22.51 -0.36
CA GLU A 142 6.24 23.72 -0.30
C GLU A 142 7.43 23.64 -1.28
N LYS A 143 7.88 22.43 -1.61
CA LYS A 143 8.90 22.18 -2.63
C LYS A 143 8.32 22.07 -4.06
N ASN A 144 7.08 22.48 -4.28
CA ASN A 144 6.36 22.37 -5.56
C ASN A 144 6.19 20.93 -6.08
N MET A 145 6.24 19.93 -5.18
CA MET A 145 5.84 18.58 -5.52
C MET A 145 4.31 18.45 -5.43
N HIS A 146 3.72 17.55 -6.20
CA HIS A 146 2.28 17.35 -6.20
C HIS A 146 1.96 15.88 -6.09
N PHE A 147 0.80 15.62 -5.49
CA PHE A 147 0.24 14.30 -5.31
C PHE A 147 -0.85 14.07 -6.36
N ALA A 148 -0.77 12.97 -7.07
CA ALA A 148 -1.72 12.58 -8.11
C ALA A 148 -2.71 11.49 -7.65
N GLU A 149 -2.27 10.63 -6.73
CA GLU A 149 -3.07 9.50 -6.25
C GLU A 149 -3.84 9.87 -4.96
N MET A 150 -5.09 10.25 -5.13
CA MET A 150 -5.99 10.69 -4.05
C MET A 150 -7.16 9.71 -3.84
N SER A 151 -6.91 8.41 -3.90
CA SER A 151 -7.95 7.39 -3.93
C SER A 151 -8.82 7.30 -2.66
N SER A 152 -8.34 7.80 -1.53
CA SER A 152 -9.06 7.80 -0.25
C SER A 152 -9.44 9.21 0.25
N GLY A 153 -9.29 10.24 -0.59
CA GLY A 153 -9.48 11.63 -0.21
C GLY A 153 -8.37 12.20 0.69
N SER A 154 -7.30 11.45 0.89
CA SER A 154 -6.09 11.87 1.61
C SER A 154 -4.84 11.48 0.83
N THR A 155 -3.70 12.05 1.20
CA THR A 155 -2.40 11.73 0.59
C THR A 155 -2.10 10.24 0.68
N ASN A 156 -1.78 9.62 -0.46
CA ASN A 156 -1.39 8.23 -0.55
C ASN A 156 0.02 8.05 0.08
N PRO A 157 0.17 7.21 1.12
CA PRO A 157 1.47 6.99 1.78
C PRO A 157 2.53 6.44 0.83
N THR A 158 2.15 5.59 -0.12
CA THR A 158 3.08 5.03 -1.11
C THR A 158 3.60 6.10 -2.06
N GLU A 159 2.75 7.05 -2.47
CA GLU A 159 3.16 8.18 -3.29
C GLU A 159 4.08 9.12 -2.51
N LEU A 160 3.77 9.38 -1.23
CA LEU A 160 4.63 10.18 -0.35
C LEU A 160 6.04 9.59 -0.26
N VAL A 161 6.17 8.28 -0.04
CA VAL A 161 7.46 7.59 -0.03
C VAL A 161 8.15 7.71 -1.39
N ALA A 162 7.42 7.53 -2.50
CA ALA A 162 7.98 7.68 -3.84
C ALA A 162 8.52 9.10 -4.09
N LEU A 163 7.80 10.13 -3.66
CA LEU A 163 8.23 11.52 -3.80
C LEU A 163 9.46 11.85 -2.94
N LEU A 164 9.58 11.25 -1.76
CA LEU A 164 10.81 11.36 -0.95
C LEU A 164 12.01 10.69 -1.65
N ILE A 165 11.79 9.53 -2.27
CA ILE A 165 12.83 8.84 -3.06
C ILE A 165 13.28 9.71 -4.25
N ILE A 166 12.34 10.31 -4.95
CA ILE A 166 12.62 11.15 -6.13
C ILE A 166 13.42 12.41 -5.77
N GLN A 167 13.46 12.87 -4.53
CA GLN A 167 14.31 13.97 -4.12
C GLN A 167 15.82 13.63 -4.10
N GLY A 168 16.18 12.35 -4.06
CA GLY A 168 17.58 11.91 -4.13
C GLY A 168 18.11 11.97 -5.56
N LYS A 169 19.42 12.20 -5.70
CA LYS A 169 20.12 12.10 -7.01
C LYS A 169 20.25 10.66 -7.49
N THR A 170 20.17 9.71 -6.58
CA THR A 170 20.21 8.27 -6.82
C THR A 170 19.14 7.58 -6.00
N PHE A 171 18.75 6.35 -6.36
CA PHE A 171 17.83 5.54 -5.55
C PHE A 171 18.32 5.35 -4.12
N ARG A 172 19.63 5.16 -3.92
CA ARG A 172 20.22 5.00 -2.60
C ARG A 172 20.00 6.24 -1.74
N GLU A 173 20.36 7.41 -2.25
CA GLU A 173 20.14 8.69 -1.57
C GLU A 173 18.65 8.93 -1.30
N GLY A 174 17.79 8.59 -2.25
CA GLY A 174 16.33 8.67 -2.08
C GLY A 174 15.81 7.78 -0.96
N ILE A 175 16.31 6.55 -0.85
CA ILE A 175 15.95 5.64 0.24
C ILE A 175 16.48 6.17 1.58
N GLU A 176 17.69 6.69 1.63
CA GLU A 176 18.24 7.34 2.81
C GLU A 176 17.37 8.54 3.26
N ASN A 177 16.85 9.34 2.32
CA ASN A 177 15.88 10.39 2.60
C ASN A 177 14.61 9.86 3.27
N VAL A 178 14.08 8.73 2.81
CA VAL A 178 12.91 8.08 3.44
C VAL A 178 13.18 7.78 4.90
N PHE A 179 14.32 7.13 5.20
CA PHE A 179 14.70 6.80 6.59
C PHE A 179 14.91 8.03 7.47
N HIS A 180 15.41 9.13 6.92
CA HIS A 180 15.65 10.35 7.69
C HIS A 180 14.37 11.14 7.99
N HIS A 181 13.37 11.10 7.11
CA HIS A 181 12.20 11.95 7.22
C HIS A 181 10.99 11.24 7.82
N ILE A 182 10.82 9.94 7.62
CA ILE A 182 9.66 9.21 8.11
C ILE A 182 9.77 8.90 9.60
N LYS A 183 8.73 9.27 10.35
CA LYS A 183 8.52 8.82 11.73
C LYS A 183 7.47 7.72 11.70
N GLY A 184 7.86 6.51 12.13
CA GLY A 184 7.00 5.33 12.10
C GLY A 184 7.70 4.11 11.56
N SER A 185 6.97 3.31 10.77
CA SER A 185 7.49 2.11 10.09
C SER A 185 7.14 2.16 8.60
N CYS A 186 8.08 1.79 7.77
CA CYS A 186 7.92 1.69 6.32
C CYS A 186 8.74 0.52 5.77
#